data_d59b96771139feeb9b15920e889c8f3c
#
_entry.id   d59b96771139feeb9b15920e889c8f3c
#
_cell.length_a   1.000
_cell.length_b   1.000
_cell.length_c   1.000
_cell.angle_alpha   90.00
_cell.angle_beta   90.00
_cell.angle_gamma   90.00
#
_symmetry.space_group_name_H-M   'P 1'
#
loop_
_entity.id
_entity.type
_entity.pdbx_description
1 polymer ?
#
loop_
_entity_poly.entity_id
_entity_poly.type
_entity_poly.pdbx_seq_one_letter_code
_entity_poly.pdbx_strand_id
1 'polypeptide(L)'
;MADKDFYEALGVARTDNEEEIRRAFRKKAMEFHPDRNKSEGAEDKFKEINEAYQVLSDPKKRAQYDRFGRPGVGSNGGQDRPFDGFDVFGGFGDIFDSFFGDVSGRRERQAQRGEDLQQRVVLEFHEAVFGTEREVEITRQEPCQHCSGEGNEPGSEISSCTTCRGSGQVRRSQRSIFGQFAQVSACPACRGSGKVIKTPCTACRASGIDRRKRKISVTIPAGVEAGMQVRLTGEGDMGRGGGPTGNLYIHLDVRDHKQFNRDGNDLLYYLPVNVAEAALGVEKEVPTLDGSTEKIKVPQGTQPGTEFRIRGKGVPHLHGNRRGDLRVLVNLQVPQALDPEQRRLLEELARSLNSSQSGNDSGGVDQGSDDDSDKGIFERIKEVLG
;
A
#
# COMPACT_ATOMS: atom_id res chain seq x y z
N MET A 1 0.43 -36.12 -33.07
CA MET A 1 -0.33 -35.03 -33.70
C MET A 1 0.62 -34.26 -34.58
N ALA A 2 0.30 -33.98 -35.86
CA ALA A 2 1.21 -33.29 -36.78
C ALA A 2 1.48 -31.86 -36.23
N ASP A 3 2.77 -31.52 -36.10
CA ASP A 3 3.23 -30.18 -35.71
C ASP A 3 2.74 -29.15 -36.75
N LYS A 4 1.71 -28.38 -36.37
CA LYS A 4 1.19 -27.31 -37.24
C LYS A 4 2.20 -26.18 -37.33
N ASP A 5 2.38 -25.63 -38.54
CA ASP A 5 3.19 -24.44 -38.77
C ASP A 5 2.60 -23.23 -38.02
N PHE A 6 3.45 -22.39 -37.42
CA PHE A 6 3.03 -21.20 -36.70
C PHE A 6 2.23 -20.21 -37.58
N TYR A 7 2.51 -20.16 -38.87
CA TYR A 7 1.76 -19.38 -39.82
C TYR A 7 0.33 -19.94 -40.02
N GLU A 8 0.19 -21.26 -40.06
CA GLU A 8 -1.12 -21.94 -40.10
C GLU A 8 -1.90 -21.74 -38.80
N ALA A 9 -1.21 -21.81 -37.62
CA ALA A 9 -1.84 -21.60 -36.34
C ALA A 9 -2.47 -20.20 -36.24
N LEU A 10 -1.80 -19.16 -36.74
CA LEU A 10 -2.35 -17.81 -36.83
C LEU A 10 -3.27 -17.58 -38.03
N GLY A 11 -3.21 -18.43 -39.06
CA GLY A 11 -3.94 -18.28 -40.31
C GLY A 11 -3.45 -17.11 -41.16
N VAL A 12 -2.13 -16.93 -41.20
CA VAL A 12 -1.44 -15.89 -41.97
C VAL A 12 -0.48 -16.50 -42.98
N ALA A 13 -0.16 -15.78 -44.03
CA ALA A 13 0.83 -16.20 -45.02
C ALA A 13 2.26 -15.88 -44.55
N ARG A 14 3.25 -16.62 -45.04
CA ARG A 14 4.69 -16.34 -44.70
C ARG A 14 5.15 -14.98 -45.25
N THR A 15 4.39 -14.35 -46.15
CA THR A 15 4.67 -13.04 -46.72
C THR A 15 4.06 -11.89 -45.93
N ASP A 16 3.17 -12.20 -44.97
CA ASP A 16 2.42 -11.18 -44.23
C ASP A 16 3.34 -10.35 -43.33
N ASN A 17 3.00 -9.08 -43.21
CA ASN A 17 3.75 -8.14 -42.40
C ASN A 17 3.39 -8.25 -40.92
N GLU A 18 4.14 -7.55 -40.05
CA GLU A 18 3.95 -7.58 -38.60
C GLU A 18 2.55 -7.11 -38.17
N GLU A 19 1.97 -6.13 -38.85
CA GLU A 19 0.63 -5.61 -38.53
C GLU A 19 -0.47 -6.62 -38.85
N GLU A 20 -0.33 -7.36 -39.94
CA GLU A 20 -1.24 -8.43 -40.31
C GLU A 20 -1.18 -9.60 -39.33
N ILE A 21 0.02 -10.00 -38.92
CA ILE A 21 0.24 -11.02 -37.87
C ILE A 21 -0.42 -10.59 -36.55
N ARG A 22 -0.23 -9.33 -36.14
CA ARG A 22 -0.83 -8.76 -34.94
C ARG A 22 -2.36 -8.69 -35.01
N ARG A 23 -2.90 -8.41 -36.19
CA ARG A 23 -4.35 -8.36 -36.44
C ARG A 23 -4.96 -9.76 -36.37
N ALA A 24 -4.32 -10.75 -37.01
CA ALA A 24 -4.75 -12.14 -37.00
C ALA A 24 -4.71 -12.72 -35.57
N PHE A 25 -3.65 -12.45 -34.83
CA PHE A 25 -3.56 -12.85 -33.44
C PHE A 25 -4.71 -12.30 -32.59
N ARG A 26 -4.99 -10.98 -32.66
CA ARG A 26 -6.10 -10.38 -31.89
C ARG A 26 -7.44 -11.03 -32.22
N LYS A 27 -7.69 -11.34 -33.46
CA LYS A 27 -8.94 -11.98 -33.88
C LYS A 27 -9.07 -13.38 -33.30
N LYS A 28 -8.03 -14.21 -33.42
CA LYS A 28 -8.02 -15.59 -32.90
C LYS A 28 -7.95 -15.68 -31.39
N ALA A 29 -7.21 -14.78 -30.73
CA ALA A 29 -7.17 -14.71 -29.28
C ALA A 29 -8.53 -14.36 -28.68
N MET A 30 -9.34 -13.52 -29.34
CA MET A 30 -10.72 -13.25 -28.90
C MET A 30 -11.67 -14.43 -29.16
N GLU A 31 -11.45 -15.20 -30.24
CA GLU A 31 -12.26 -16.36 -30.59
C GLU A 31 -12.04 -17.54 -29.63
N PHE A 32 -10.78 -17.78 -29.22
CA PHE A 32 -10.39 -18.90 -28.36
C PHE A 32 -10.07 -18.48 -26.90
N HIS A 33 -10.52 -17.28 -26.49
CA HIS A 33 -10.28 -16.81 -25.12
C HIS A 33 -10.96 -17.73 -24.10
N PRO A 34 -10.28 -18.20 -23.02
CA PRO A 34 -10.82 -19.15 -22.07
C PRO A 34 -12.08 -18.65 -21.33
N ASP A 35 -12.22 -17.32 -21.14
CA ASP A 35 -13.41 -16.74 -20.51
C ASP A 35 -14.64 -16.70 -21.45
N ARG A 36 -14.42 -16.73 -22.77
CA ARG A 36 -15.50 -16.60 -23.76
C ARG A 36 -15.82 -17.90 -24.48
N ASN A 37 -14.86 -18.80 -24.61
CA ASN A 37 -14.99 -20.05 -25.34
C ASN A 37 -14.64 -21.23 -24.43
N LYS A 38 -15.67 -21.93 -23.94
CA LYS A 38 -15.56 -23.11 -23.07
C LYS A 38 -15.59 -24.42 -23.84
N SER A 39 -15.43 -24.41 -25.18
CA SER A 39 -15.42 -25.65 -25.97
C SER A 39 -14.17 -26.46 -25.69
N GLU A 40 -14.31 -27.79 -25.77
CA GLU A 40 -13.21 -28.73 -25.60
C GLU A 40 -12.10 -28.45 -26.64
N GLY A 41 -10.87 -28.25 -26.17
CA GLY A 41 -9.71 -27.90 -27.01
C GLY A 41 -9.53 -26.40 -27.32
N ALA A 42 -10.38 -25.48 -26.81
CA ALA A 42 -10.20 -24.05 -27.02
C ALA A 42 -8.94 -23.53 -26.31
N GLU A 43 -8.63 -24.07 -25.12
CA GLU A 43 -7.45 -23.71 -24.34
C GLU A 43 -6.16 -24.14 -25.04
N ASP A 44 -6.11 -25.31 -25.65
CA ASP A 44 -4.94 -25.79 -26.36
C ASP A 44 -4.71 -24.97 -27.65
N LYS A 45 -5.78 -24.61 -28.36
CA LYS A 45 -5.68 -23.68 -29.50
C LYS A 45 -5.20 -22.29 -29.09
N PHE A 46 -5.67 -21.80 -27.94
CA PHE A 46 -5.22 -20.50 -27.41
C PHE A 46 -3.74 -20.51 -27.07
N LYS A 47 -3.21 -21.61 -26.46
CA LYS A 47 -1.78 -21.79 -26.19
C LYS A 47 -0.98 -21.80 -27.48
N GLU A 48 -1.45 -22.54 -28.50
CA GLU A 48 -0.80 -22.65 -29.82
C GLU A 48 -0.75 -21.29 -30.54
N ILE A 49 -1.84 -20.50 -30.49
CA ILE A 49 -1.93 -19.15 -31.06
C ILE A 49 -0.96 -18.19 -30.35
N ASN A 50 -0.87 -18.25 -29.03
CA ASN A 50 0.06 -17.41 -28.26
C ASN A 50 1.53 -17.76 -28.57
N GLU A 51 1.89 -19.03 -28.62
CA GLU A 51 3.22 -19.49 -29.00
C GLU A 51 3.61 -19.00 -30.40
N ALA A 52 2.71 -19.17 -31.36
CA ALA A 52 2.92 -18.71 -32.74
C ALA A 52 3.15 -17.19 -32.81
N TYR A 53 2.35 -16.41 -32.07
CA TYR A 53 2.50 -14.96 -32.06
C TYR A 53 3.83 -14.51 -31.41
N GLN A 54 4.26 -15.14 -30.32
CA GLN A 54 5.53 -14.83 -29.66
C GLN A 54 6.75 -15.04 -30.57
N VAL A 55 6.67 -15.99 -31.47
CA VAL A 55 7.75 -16.25 -32.43
C VAL A 55 7.68 -15.36 -33.65
N LEU A 56 6.47 -15.17 -34.21
CA LEU A 56 6.28 -14.46 -35.50
C LEU A 56 6.21 -12.92 -35.34
N SER A 57 5.96 -12.40 -34.13
CA SER A 57 5.93 -10.96 -33.85
C SER A 57 7.31 -10.32 -33.73
N ASP A 58 8.36 -11.11 -33.47
CA ASP A 58 9.74 -10.62 -33.38
C ASP A 58 10.49 -10.94 -34.67
N PRO A 59 11.03 -9.96 -35.41
CA PRO A 59 11.73 -10.19 -36.67
C PRO A 59 12.91 -11.17 -36.56
N LYS A 60 13.61 -11.16 -35.42
CA LYS A 60 14.75 -12.07 -35.18
C LYS A 60 14.30 -13.50 -34.95
N LYS A 61 13.27 -13.71 -34.15
CA LYS A 61 12.70 -15.02 -33.86
C LYS A 61 12.01 -15.59 -35.11
N ARG A 62 11.30 -14.77 -35.87
CA ARG A 62 10.69 -15.12 -37.14
C ARG A 62 11.76 -15.62 -38.13
N ALA A 63 12.86 -14.88 -38.29
CA ALA A 63 13.95 -15.27 -39.19
C ALA A 63 14.63 -16.59 -38.75
N GLN A 64 14.72 -16.88 -37.46
CA GLN A 64 15.22 -18.14 -36.93
C GLN A 64 14.23 -19.27 -37.19
N TYR A 65 12.95 -19.05 -36.97
CA TYR A 65 11.90 -20.00 -37.25
C TYR A 65 11.84 -20.35 -38.74
N ASP A 66 11.96 -19.34 -39.61
CA ASP A 66 11.95 -19.53 -41.06
C ASP A 66 13.17 -20.37 -41.56
N ARG A 67 14.31 -20.31 -40.85
CA ARG A 67 15.54 -21.06 -41.19
C ARG A 67 15.57 -22.46 -40.62
N PHE A 68 15.12 -22.64 -39.41
CA PHE A 68 15.36 -23.85 -38.60
C PHE A 68 14.08 -24.59 -38.19
N GLY A 69 12.91 -24.01 -38.46
CA GLY A 69 11.61 -24.56 -38.05
C GLY A 69 11.41 -24.57 -36.52
N ARG A 70 10.39 -25.28 -36.06
CA ARG A 70 10.04 -25.44 -34.64
C ARG A 70 11.14 -26.05 -33.76
N PRO A 71 11.97 -27.03 -34.18
CA PRO A 71 13.08 -27.54 -33.42
C PRO A 71 14.16 -26.51 -33.14
N GLY A 72 14.32 -25.47 -33.96
CA GLY A 72 15.32 -24.42 -33.76
C GLY A 72 14.95 -23.41 -32.65
N VAL A 73 13.74 -23.42 -32.17
CA VAL A 73 13.25 -22.50 -31.14
C VAL A 73 13.21 -23.18 -29.75
N GLY A 74 13.30 -24.52 -29.68
CA GLY A 74 13.08 -25.24 -28.43
C GLY A 74 14.03 -26.42 -28.12
N SER A 75 15.07 -26.66 -28.94
CA SER A 75 15.91 -27.85 -28.74
C SER A 75 17.23 -27.55 -28.04
N ASN A 76 17.23 -27.57 -26.73
CA ASN A 76 18.39 -28.10 -25.99
C ASN A 76 17.91 -28.88 -24.74
N GLY A 77 17.87 -30.15 -24.96
CA GLY A 77 17.86 -31.33 -24.13
C GLY A 77 17.46 -31.28 -22.67
N GLY A 78 16.50 -32.11 -22.32
CA GLY A 78 16.49 -32.66 -20.95
C GLY A 78 15.08 -32.80 -20.33
N GLN A 79 14.52 -34.00 -20.61
CA GLN A 79 13.67 -34.78 -19.67
C GLN A 79 12.39 -34.17 -19.05
N ASP A 80 11.31 -34.79 -19.43
CA ASP A 80 10.03 -34.96 -18.77
C ASP A 80 9.88 -34.39 -17.34
N ARG A 81 9.12 -33.31 -17.22
CA ARG A 81 8.34 -33.01 -16.02
C ARG A 81 6.96 -32.51 -16.43
N PRO A 82 5.88 -33.14 -15.90
CA PRO A 82 4.52 -32.68 -16.14
C PRO A 82 4.36 -31.29 -15.51
N PHE A 83 3.96 -30.34 -16.31
CA PHE A 83 3.68 -28.96 -15.90
C PHE A 83 2.24 -28.91 -15.39
N ASP A 84 2.12 -28.97 -14.08
CA ASP A 84 0.84 -28.78 -13.38
C ASP A 84 0.76 -27.35 -12.82
N GLY A 85 -0.31 -26.60 -13.18
CA GLY A 85 -0.79 -25.48 -12.38
C GLY A 85 -0.43 -24.06 -12.82
N PHE A 86 -1.26 -23.47 -13.64
CA PHE A 86 -1.92 -22.18 -13.52
C PHE A 86 -1.16 -21.01 -12.81
N ASP A 87 -0.26 -20.34 -13.55
CA ASP A 87 0.10 -18.93 -13.29
C ASP A 87 0.70 -18.30 -14.57
N VAL A 88 -0.13 -18.16 -15.63
CA VAL A 88 0.34 -17.84 -16.98
C VAL A 88 0.29 -16.34 -17.31
N PHE A 89 -0.06 -15.45 -16.37
CA PHE A 89 -0.29 -14.04 -16.74
C PHE A 89 0.81 -13.04 -16.35
N GLY A 90 1.91 -13.46 -15.70
CA GLY A 90 2.93 -12.50 -15.24
C GLY A 90 4.40 -12.88 -15.37
N GLY A 91 4.76 -14.12 -15.77
CA GLY A 91 6.13 -14.62 -15.56
C GLY A 91 6.93 -15.10 -16.76
N PHE A 92 6.38 -15.12 -17.96
CA PHE A 92 7.08 -15.71 -19.13
C PHE A 92 8.17 -14.81 -19.75
N GLY A 93 8.15 -13.50 -19.51
CA GLY A 93 9.21 -12.59 -19.95
C GLY A 93 10.55 -12.88 -19.30
N ASP A 94 10.54 -13.10 -18.00
CA ASP A 94 11.77 -13.25 -17.20
C ASP A 94 12.48 -14.60 -17.41
N ILE A 95 11.76 -15.69 -17.70
CA ILE A 95 12.36 -17.01 -17.92
C ILE A 95 13.00 -17.09 -19.31
N PHE A 96 12.42 -16.43 -20.29
CA PHE A 96 12.94 -16.44 -21.67
C PHE A 96 14.16 -15.51 -21.81
N ASP A 97 14.19 -14.37 -21.13
CA ASP A 97 15.36 -13.48 -21.04
C ASP A 97 16.53 -14.15 -20.28
N SER A 98 16.24 -14.99 -19.29
CA SER A 98 17.27 -15.77 -18.59
C SER A 98 17.90 -16.85 -19.47
N PHE A 99 17.19 -17.39 -20.47
CA PHE A 99 17.68 -18.48 -21.31
C PHE A 99 18.34 -18.02 -22.61
N PHE A 100 17.88 -16.89 -23.17
CA PHE A 100 18.37 -16.37 -24.47
C PHE A 100 19.17 -15.06 -24.35
N GLY A 101 19.11 -14.37 -23.22
CA GLY A 101 19.87 -13.13 -22.97
C GLY A 101 21.36 -13.32 -22.70
N ASP A 102 21.82 -14.54 -22.48
CA ASP A 102 23.22 -14.81 -22.03
C ASP A 102 24.24 -14.99 -23.17
N VAL A 103 23.90 -14.70 -24.42
CA VAL A 103 24.85 -14.83 -25.55
C VAL A 103 25.59 -13.53 -25.88
N SER A 104 25.18 -12.39 -25.39
CA SER A 104 25.93 -11.13 -25.53
C SER A 104 26.53 -10.69 -24.19
N GLY A 105 27.61 -11.40 -23.83
CA GLY A 105 28.37 -11.22 -22.60
C GLY A 105 28.92 -9.84 -22.33
N ARG A 106 28.11 -9.01 -21.75
CA ARG A 106 28.48 -7.96 -20.81
C ARG A 106 27.34 -7.84 -19.81
N ARG A 107 27.38 -8.67 -18.75
CA ARG A 107 26.69 -8.29 -17.52
C ARG A 107 27.38 -7.03 -17.03
N GLU A 108 26.92 -5.88 -17.47
CA GLU A 108 27.12 -4.64 -16.74
C GLU A 108 26.72 -4.93 -15.28
N ARG A 109 27.53 -4.47 -14.34
CA ARG A 109 27.18 -4.56 -12.91
C ARG A 109 25.73 -4.10 -12.81
N GLN A 110 24.83 -5.03 -12.49
CA GLN A 110 23.44 -4.65 -12.27
C GLN A 110 23.44 -3.59 -11.18
N ALA A 111 23.11 -2.39 -11.56
CA ALA A 111 22.91 -1.28 -10.66
C ALA A 111 21.85 -1.71 -9.65
N GLN A 112 22.26 -1.89 -8.40
CA GLN A 112 21.33 -2.28 -7.33
C GLN A 112 20.77 -1.03 -6.69
N ARG A 113 19.45 -0.93 -6.62
CA ARG A 113 18.77 0.13 -5.90
C ARG A 113 19.11 0.06 -4.41
N GLY A 114 19.26 1.22 -3.76
CA GLY A 114 19.44 1.32 -2.33
C GLY A 114 18.20 0.85 -1.55
N GLU A 115 18.43 0.48 -0.30
CA GLU A 115 17.35 0.04 0.58
C GLU A 115 16.42 1.19 0.94
N ASP A 116 15.13 0.87 1.05
CA ASP A 116 14.14 1.82 1.52
C ASP A 116 14.22 1.89 3.06
N LEU A 117 14.15 3.11 3.60
CA LEU A 117 14.19 3.35 5.04
C LEU A 117 12.78 3.61 5.55
N GLN A 118 12.56 3.28 6.82
CA GLN A 118 11.30 3.52 7.51
C GLN A 118 11.58 4.26 8.82
N GLN A 119 10.77 5.29 9.07
CA GLN A 119 10.85 6.08 10.29
C GLN A 119 9.43 6.33 10.83
N ARG A 120 9.26 6.24 12.15
CA ARG A 120 8.01 6.53 12.82
C ARG A 120 8.04 7.93 13.40
N VAL A 121 6.98 8.70 13.16
CA VAL A 121 6.81 10.06 13.70
C VAL A 121 5.47 10.14 14.42
N VAL A 122 5.51 10.58 15.68
CA VAL A 122 4.31 10.79 16.49
C VAL A 122 3.96 12.27 16.43
N LEU A 123 2.75 12.55 15.96
CA LEU A 123 2.18 13.89 15.84
C LEU A 123 1.26 14.19 17.01
N GLU A 124 1.23 15.44 17.43
CA GLU A 124 0.13 15.94 18.26
C GLU A 124 -1.15 16.02 17.43
N PHE A 125 -2.31 15.87 18.06
CA PHE A 125 -3.60 15.89 17.37
C PHE A 125 -3.79 17.13 16.50
N HIS A 126 -3.42 18.30 17.02
CA HIS A 126 -3.50 19.58 16.31
C HIS A 126 -2.62 19.58 15.04
N GLU A 127 -1.42 19.01 15.11
CA GLU A 127 -0.51 18.91 13.97
C GLU A 127 -1.06 18.00 12.87
N ALA A 128 -1.71 16.91 13.24
CA ALA A 128 -2.35 16.00 12.30
C ALA A 128 -3.54 16.67 11.57
N VAL A 129 -4.29 17.52 12.30
CA VAL A 129 -5.46 18.21 11.72
C VAL A 129 -5.05 19.38 10.82
N PHE A 130 -4.10 20.21 11.23
CA PHE A 130 -3.74 21.42 10.49
C PHE A 130 -2.51 21.29 9.60
N GLY A 131 -1.81 20.18 9.69
CA GLY A 131 -0.54 19.97 9.03
C GLY A 131 0.61 20.66 9.77
N THR A 132 1.82 20.22 9.49
CA THR A 132 3.03 20.75 10.11
C THR A 132 4.26 20.44 9.27
N GLU A 133 5.35 21.17 9.49
CA GLU A 133 6.67 20.79 9.04
C GLU A 133 7.46 20.23 10.23
N ARG A 134 8.04 19.05 10.04
CA ARG A 134 8.85 18.38 11.04
C ARG A 134 10.22 18.03 10.50
N GLU A 135 11.26 18.32 11.28
CA GLU A 135 12.59 17.79 11.02
C GLU A 135 12.70 16.39 11.58
N VAL A 136 13.05 15.43 10.71
CA VAL A 136 13.26 14.04 11.07
C VAL A 136 14.73 13.71 10.91
N GLU A 137 15.37 13.20 11.96
CA GLU A 137 16.75 12.73 11.89
C GLU A 137 16.76 11.27 11.51
N ILE A 138 17.40 10.96 10.38
CA ILE A 138 17.60 9.60 9.89
C ILE A 138 19.08 9.27 9.79
N THR A 139 19.41 8.00 9.89
CA THR A 139 20.74 7.48 9.59
C THR A 139 20.68 6.71 8.29
N ARG A 140 21.38 7.18 7.25
CA ARG A 140 21.40 6.53 5.96
C ARG A 140 22.80 6.33 5.43
N GLN A 141 22.92 5.42 4.47
CA GLN A 141 24.14 5.17 3.74
C GLN A 141 24.28 6.22 2.62
N GLU A 142 25.38 6.98 2.66
CA GLU A 142 25.73 8.00 1.65
C GLU A 142 27.08 7.69 1.02
N PRO A 143 27.41 8.26 -0.16
CA PRO A 143 28.75 8.19 -0.69
C PRO A 143 29.73 8.78 0.33
N CYS A 144 30.83 8.08 0.55
CA CYS A 144 31.90 8.60 1.40
C CYS A 144 32.41 9.93 0.84
N GLN A 145 32.32 11.00 1.61
CA GLN A 145 32.76 12.31 1.15
C GLN A 145 34.26 12.41 0.89
N HIS A 146 35.06 11.61 1.61
CA HIS A 146 36.51 11.64 1.46
C HIS A 146 36.96 11.08 0.10
N CYS A 147 36.34 9.97 -0.36
CA CYS A 147 36.68 9.34 -1.63
C CYS A 147 35.58 9.45 -2.70
N SER A 148 34.55 10.27 -2.48
CA SER A 148 33.41 10.46 -3.39
C SER A 148 32.75 9.15 -3.85
N GLY A 149 32.77 8.13 -2.98
CA GLY A 149 32.16 6.81 -3.26
C GLY A 149 33.11 5.82 -3.96
N GLU A 150 34.32 6.18 -4.33
CA GLU A 150 35.24 5.31 -5.07
C GLU A 150 35.92 4.24 -4.21
N GLY A 151 36.07 4.50 -2.93
CA GLY A 151 36.67 3.57 -1.95
C GLY A 151 38.19 3.65 -1.87
N ASN A 152 38.88 4.40 -2.73
CA ASN A 152 40.32 4.63 -2.70
C ASN A 152 40.68 5.95 -2.01
N GLU A 153 41.89 6.07 -1.53
CA GLU A 153 42.41 7.33 -1.02
C GLU A 153 42.49 8.36 -2.14
N PRO A 154 42.05 9.62 -1.92
CA PRO A 154 42.13 10.69 -2.91
C PRO A 154 43.57 10.83 -3.47
N GLY A 155 43.69 10.87 -4.80
CA GLY A 155 44.98 10.91 -5.48
C GLY A 155 45.65 9.55 -5.69
N SER A 156 45.08 8.43 -5.21
CA SER A 156 45.59 7.08 -5.49
C SER A 156 44.92 6.49 -6.73
N GLU A 157 45.71 5.73 -7.50
CA GLU A 157 45.22 5.09 -8.72
C GLU A 157 44.42 3.81 -8.43
N ILE A 158 43.27 3.70 -9.12
CA ILE A 158 42.50 2.45 -9.19
C ILE A 158 42.95 1.69 -10.43
N SER A 159 43.50 0.48 -10.25
CA SER A 159 43.93 -0.38 -11.37
C SER A 159 42.88 -1.45 -11.69
N SER A 160 42.78 -1.82 -12.97
CA SER A 160 41.97 -2.96 -13.37
C SER A 160 42.55 -4.26 -12.77
N CYS A 161 41.66 -5.14 -12.28
CA CYS A 161 42.10 -6.43 -11.74
C CYS A 161 42.80 -7.29 -12.81
N THR A 162 44.03 -7.63 -12.59
CA THR A 162 44.84 -8.45 -13.55
C THR A 162 44.28 -9.86 -13.73
N THR A 163 43.71 -10.44 -12.69
CA THR A 163 43.12 -11.78 -12.71
C THR A 163 41.90 -11.92 -13.61
N CYS A 164 40.98 -10.95 -13.57
CA CYS A 164 39.76 -10.95 -14.38
C CYS A 164 39.77 -9.90 -15.49
N ARG A 165 40.84 -9.15 -15.65
CA ARG A 165 40.99 -8.06 -16.63
C ARG A 165 39.84 -7.05 -16.59
N GLY A 166 39.35 -6.74 -15.38
CA GLY A 166 38.25 -5.79 -15.17
C GLY A 166 36.86 -6.39 -15.23
N SER A 167 36.67 -7.64 -15.64
CA SER A 167 35.33 -8.27 -15.77
C SER A 167 34.64 -8.57 -14.44
N GLY A 168 35.36 -8.60 -13.32
CA GLY A 168 34.85 -8.99 -12.02
C GLY A 168 34.58 -10.49 -11.83
N GLN A 169 34.63 -11.28 -12.89
CA GLN A 169 34.28 -12.70 -12.90
C GLN A 169 35.39 -13.52 -13.50
N VAL A 170 35.50 -14.77 -13.06
CA VAL A 170 36.39 -15.77 -13.63
C VAL A 170 35.60 -16.99 -14.07
N ARG A 171 35.91 -17.48 -15.25
CA ARG A 171 35.31 -18.68 -15.83
C ARG A 171 36.19 -19.85 -15.52
N ARG A 172 35.71 -20.82 -14.76
CA ARG A 172 36.39 -22.09 -14.49
C ARG A 172 35.69 -23.21 -15.24
N SER A 173 36.41 -23.91 -16.09
CA SER A 173 35.90 -25.11 -16.74
C SER A 173 36.29 -26.32 -15.91
N GLN A 174 35.32 -27.12 -15.47
CA GLN A 174 35.54 -28.42 -14.84
C GLN A 174 35.09 -29.51 -15.78
N ARG A 175 35.95 -30.50 -15.97
CA ARG A 175 35.61 -31.75 -16.68
C ARG A 175 34.92 -32.69 -15.69
N SER A 176 33.71 -33.06 -15.98
CA SER A 176 32.94 -34.10 -15.30
C SER A 176 32.75 -35.28 -16.26
N ILE A 177 32.39 -36.44 -15.72
CA ILE A 177 31.99 -37.61 -16.50
C ILE A 177 30.83 -37.36 -17.47
N PHE A 178 30.07 -36.26 -17.25
CA PHE A 178 28.95 -35.84 -18.08
C PHE A 178 29.27 -34.68 -19.05
N GLY A 179 30.59 -34.34 -19.20
CA GLY A 179 30.99 -33.27 -20.10
C GLY A 179 31.75 -32.11 -19.45
N GLN A 180 32.02 -31.08 -20.23
CA GLN A 180 32.75 -29.90 -19.80
C GLN A 180 31.72 -28.83 -19.35
N PHE A 181 31.70 -28.51 -18.05
CA PHE A 181 30.87 -27.44 -17.51
C PHE A 181 31.72 -26.20 -17.25
N ALA A 182 31.28 -25.07 -17.78
CA ALA A 182 31.88 -23.77 -17.50
C ALA A 182 31.10 -23.07 -16.37
N GLN A 183 31.71 -22.97 -15.20
CA GLN A 183 31.13 -22.22 -14.06
C GLN A 183 31.73 -20.83 -14.03
N VAL A 184 30.86 -19.83 -14.02
CA VAL A 184 31.24 -18.43 -13.82
C VAL A 184 31.09 -18.08 -12.33
N SER A 185 32.20 -17.63 -11.73
CA SER A 185 32.21 -17.22 -10.31
C SER A 185 32.83 -15.83 -10.16
N ALA A 186 32.49 -15.15 -9.05
CA ALA A 186 33.13 -13.88 -8.72
C ALA A 186 34.64 -14.03 -8.63
N CYS A 187 35.39 -13.09 -9.18
CA CYS A 187 36.84 -13.12 -9.14
C CYS A 187 37.35 -13.06 -7.70
N PRO A 188 38.16 -14.04 -7.23
CA PRO A 188 38.62 -14.07 -5.85
C PRO A 188 39.55 -12.91 -5.50
N ALA A 189 40.30 -12.39 -6.49
CA ALA A 189 41.23 -11.28 -6.27
C ALA A 189 40.54 -9.94 -6.04
N CYS A 190 39.50 -9.65 -6.81
CA CYS A 190 38.76 -8.38 -6.68
C CYS A 190 37.35 -8.53 -6.07
N ARG A 191 36.96 -9.73 -5.68
CA ARG A 191 35.64 -10.05 -5.10
C ARG A 191 34.45 -9.52 -5.93
N GLY A 192 34.58 -9.60 -7.24
CA GLY A 192 33.55 -9.14 -8.18
C GLY A 192 33.68 -7.66 -8.57
N SER A 193 34.57 -6.89 -7.95
CA SER A 193 34.68 -5.44 -8.22
C SER A 193 35.31 -5.13 -9.59
N GLY A 194 36.06 -6.03 -10.19
CA GLY A 194 36.81 -5.76 -11.43
C GLY A 194 37.98 -4.81 -11.25
N LYS A 195 38.07 -4.12 -10.13
CA LYS A 195 39.07 -3.10 -9.81
C LYS A 195 39.89 -3.56 -8.59
N VAL A 196 41.13 -3.13 -8.50
CA VAL A 196 42.01 -3.35 -7.34
C VAL A 196 42.39 -1.96 -6.80
N ILE A 197 42.03 -1.74 -5.53
CA ILE A 197 42.38 -0.52 -4.80
C ILE A 197 43.70 -0.80 -4.09
N LYS A 198 44.76 -0.08 -4.48
CA LYS A 198 46.08 -0.19 -3.86
C LYS A 198 46.11 0.45 -2.47
N THR A 199 45.51 1.64 -2.36
CA THR A 199 45.43 2.39 -1.12
C THR A 199 43.95 2.60 -0.77
N PRO A 200 43.42 1.82 0.21
CA PRO A 200 42.05 1.95 0.61
C PRO A 200 41.81 3.32 1.31
N CYS A 201 40.66 3.91 1.06
CA CYS A 201 40.23 5.13 1.73
C CYS A 201 40.24 4.95 3.24
N THR A 202 40.91 5.87 3.95
CA THR A 202 41.04 5.82 5.43
C THR A 202 39.71 6.01 6.12
N ALA A 203 38.77 6.77 5.58
CA ALA A 203 37.47 7.05 6.16
C ALA A 203 36.50 5.85 6.03
N CYS A 204 36.32 5.31 4.82
CA CYS A 204 35.34 4.24 4.56
C CYS A 204 35.92 2.84 4.44
N ARG A 205 37.26 2.65 4.55
CA ARG A 205 37.95 1.37 4.45
C ARG A 205 37.61 0.59 3.16
N ALA A 206 37.68 1.29 2.04
CA ALA A 206 37.39 0.80 0.69
C ALA A 206 35.90 0.46 0.41
N SER A 207 34.97 0.70 1.32
CA SER A 207 33.54 0.46 1.07
C SER A 207 32.91 1.46 0.10
N GLY A 208 33.47 2.65 -0.02
CA GLY A 208 32.89 3.76 -0.76
C GLY A 208 31.66 4.37 -0.11
N ILE A 209 31.18 3.81 0.99
CA ILE A 209 29.92 4.15 1.66
C ILE A 209 30.21 4.56 3.11
N ASP A 210 29.50 5.59 3.58
CA ASP A 210 29.55 6.05 4.96
C ASP A 210 28.12 6.15 5.52
N ARG A 211 27.93 5.83 6.80
CA ARG A 211 26.66 6.01 7.51
C ARG A 211 26.63 7.40 8.13
N ARG A 212 25.66 8.20 7.72
CA ARG A 212 25.52 9.57 8.20
C ARG A 212 24.13 9.85 8.71
N LYS A 213 24.11 10.66 9.78
CA LYS A 213 22.88 11.26 10.26
C LYS A 213 22.51 12.46 9.43
N ARG A 214 21.31 12.50 8.92
CA ARG A 214 20.74 13.61 8.15
C ARG A 214 19.44 14.07 8.79
N LYS A 215 19.29 15.39 8.85
CA LYS A 215 18.01 16.03 9.18
C LYS A 215 17.29 16.34 7.89
N ILE A 216 16.08 15.84 7.76
CA ILE A 216 15.23 16.03 6.59
C ILE A 216 13.98 16.74 7.05
N SER A 217 13.66 17.88 6.43
CA SER A 217 12.37 18.55 6.64
C SER A 217 11.28 17.80 5.89
N VAL A 218 10.23 17.46 6.60
CA VAL A 218 9.08 16.71 6.09
C VAL A 218 7.83 17.56 6.26
N THR A 219 7.21 17.91 5.16
CA THR A 219 5.92 18.57 5.16
C THR A 219 4.81 17.53 5.30
N ILE A 220 4.08 17.60 6.39
CA ILE A 220 2.94 16.73 6.69
C ILE A 220 1.68 17.51 6.34
N PRO A 221 0.87 17.02 5.39
CA PRO A 221 -0.35 17.72 4.98
C PRO A 221 -1.39 17.72 6.09
N ALA A 222 -2.31 18.69 6.03
CA ALA A 222 -3.46 18.77 6.93
C ALA A 222 -4.41 17.59 6.71
N GLY A 223 -4.99 17.07 7.80
CA GLY A 223 -5.99 16.01 7.75
C GLY A 223 -5.44 14.59 7.75
N VAL A 224 -4.15 14.39 8.01
CA VAL A 224 -3.56 13.03 8.10
C VAL A 224 -4.15 12.24 9.26
N GLU A 225 -4.17 10.91 9.11
CA GLU A 225 -4.66 9.96 10.12
C GLU A 225 -3.52 9.07 10.63
N ALA A 226 -3.72 8.50 11.81
CA ALA A 226 -2.82 7.48 12.34
C ALA A 226 -2.74 6.28 11.35
N GLY A 227 -1.52 5.77 11.16
CA GLY A 227 -1.24 4.69 10.20
C GLY A 227 -0.96 5.15 8.77
N MET A 228 -1.17 6.42 8.44
CA MET A 228 -0.78 6.94 7.13
C MET A 228 0.73 7.02 6.97
N GLN A 229 1.18 6.99 5.70
CA GLN A 229 2.60 7.04 5.35
C GLN A 229 2.88 8.20 4.39
N VAL A 230 3.95 8.93 4.66
CA VAL A 230 4.54 9.90 3.74
C VAL A 230 5.77 9.30 3.11
N ARG A 231 5.82 9.24 1.77
CA ARG A 231 6.97 8.76 1.01
C ARG A 231 7.82 9.91 0.51
N LEU A 232 9.08 9.93 0.89
CA LEU A 232 10.09 10.84 0.37
C LEU A 232 10.97 10.06 -0.62
N THR A 233 10.83 10.38 -1.89
CA THR A 233 11.54 9.68 -2.98
C THR A 233 13.02 10.03 -2.95
N GLY A 234 13.89 9.02 -3.00
CA GLY A 234 15.34 9.20 -3.06
C GLY A 234 16.01 9.51 -1.71
N GLU A 235 15.26 9.52 -0.60
CA GLU A 235 15.79 9.81 0.73
C GLU A 235 16.15 8.54 1.55
N GLY A 236 16.15 7.38 0.91
CA GLY A 236 16.63 6.11 1.46
C GLY A 236 18.14 5.93 1.35
N ASP A 237 18.61 4.70 1.49
CA ASP A 237 20.01 4.34 1.36
C ASP A 237 20.51 4.49 -0.08
N MET A 238 21.80 4.75 -0.22
CA MET A 238 22.48 4.79 -1.50
C MET A 238 22.43 3.43 -2.22
N GLY A 239 22.17 3.45 -3.52
CA GLY A 239 22.29 2.27 -4.37
C GLY A 239 23.72 1.86 -4.62
N ARG A 240 23.94 0.56 -4.90
CA ARG A 240 25.24 0.01 -5.21
C ARG A 240 25.48 -0.08 -6.73
N GLY A 241 26.73 0.07 -7.13
CA GLY A 241 27.11 -0.04 -8.54
C GLY A 241 26.52 1.03 -9.46
N GLY A 242 26.19 2.22 -8.93
CA GLY A 242 25.55 3.30 -9.68
C GLY A 242 24.01 3.18 -9.71
N GLY A 243 23.43 2.31 -8.88
CA GLY A 243 21.98 2.19 -8.74
C GLY A 243 21.33 3.42 -8.08
N PRO A 244 20.05 3.66 -8.30
CA PRO A 244 19.32 4.75 -7.68
C PRO A 244 19.21 4.55 -6.16
N THR A 245 19.05 5.64 -5.43
CA THR A 245 18.78 5.64 -3.98
C THR A 245 17.42 4.99 -3.68
N GLY A 246 17.27 4.46 -2.48
CA GLY A 246 15.99 4.03 -1.93
C GLY A 246 15.08 5.21 -1.59
N ASN A 247 13.93 4.92 -1.00
CA ASN A 247 12.99 5.91 -0.49
C ASN A 247 13.00 5.93 1.03
N LEU A 248 12.51 7.02 1.61
CA LEU A 248 12.19 7.08 3.03
C LEU A 248 10.66 7.07 3.20
N TYR A 249 10.16 6.13 4.00
CA TYR A 249 8.76 6.04 4.39
C TYR A 249 8.61 6.51 5.84
N ILE A 250 7.80 7.52 6.03
CA ILE A 250 7.49 8.05 7.36
C ILE A 250 6.10 7.58 7.75
N HIS A 251 6.04 6.72 8.75
CA HIS A 251 4.80 6.26 9.37
C HIS A 251 4.33 7.29 10.37
N LEU A 252 3.12 7.76 10.21
CA LEU A 252 2.52 8.77 11.07
C LEU A 252 1.67 8.10 12.14
N ASP A 253 1.93 8.42 13.39
CA ASP A 253 1.05 8.17 14.51
C ASP A 253 0.50 9.48 15.01
N VAL A 254 -0.71 9.45 15.57
CA VAL A 254 -1.37 10.62 16.11
C VAL A 254 -1.74 10.35 17.56
N ARG A 255 -1.39 11.27 18.46
CA ARG A 255 -1.80 11.21 19.86
C ARG A 255 -3.27 11.58 19.99
N ASP A 256 -3.96 10.90 20.90
CA ASP A 256 -5.33 11.25 21.25
C ASP A 256 -5.41 12.64 21.87
N HIS A 257 -6.48 13.35 21.56
CA HIS A 257 -6.78 14.64 22.17
C HIS A 257 -7.66 14.46 23.42
N LYS A 258 -7.46 15.30 24.44
CA LYS A 258 -8.18 15.17 25.73
C LYS A 258 -9.68 15.41 25.61
N GLN A 259 -10.09 16.27 24.71
CA GLN A 259 -11.49 16.76 24.60
C GLN A 259 -12.16 16.35 23.28
N PHE A 260 -11.38 16.14 22.23
CA PHE A 260 -11.92 15.85 20.91
C PHE A 260 -11.56 14.43 20.50
N ASN A 261 -12.55 13.70 19.99
CA ASN A 261 -12.33 12.44 19.30
C ASN A 261 -12.51 12.67 17.79
N ARG A 262 -11.77 11.93 16.98
CA ARG A 262 -11.88 12.02 15.53
C ARG A 262 -12.75 10.88 15.00
N ASP A 263 -13.69 11.22 14.11
CA ASP A 263 -14.52 10.28 13.37
C ASP A 263 -14.44 10.62 11.88
N GLY A 264 -13.47 10.01 11.18
CA GLY A 264 -13.12 10.36 9.81
C GLY A 264 -12.69 11.84 9.70
N ASN A 265 -13.48 12.67 9.00
CA ASN A 265 -13.21 14.10 8.90
C ASN A 265 -14.01 14.95 9.91
N ASP A 266 -14.88 14.34 10.69
CA ASP A 266 -15.62 15.04 11.75
C ASP A 266 -14.86 14.94 13.08
N LEU A 267 -15.10 15.94 13.94
CA LEU A 267 -14.65 15.94 15.32
C LEU A 267 -15.84 15.70 16.24
N LEU A 268 -15.66 14.87 17.25
CA LEU A 268 -16.65 14.62 18.29
C LEU A 268 -16.22 15.32 19.56
N TYR A 269 -17.14 16.11 20.14
CA TYR A 269 -16.97 16.75 21.42
C TYR A 269 -18.16 16.39 22.34
N TYR A 270 -17.87 15.95 23.55
CA TYR A 270 -18.87 15.63 24.55
C TYR A 270 -19.14 16.85 25.42
N LEU A 271 -20.31 17.49 25.20
CA LEU A 271 -20.73 18.68 25.94
C LEU A 271 -21.31 18.25 27.29
N PRO A 272 -20.67 18.57 28.42
CA PRO A 272 -21.26 18.29 29.72
C PRO A 272 -22.41 19.20 30.02
N VAL A 273 -23.58 18.62 30.25
CA VAL A 273 -24.83 19.34 30.62
C VAL A 273 -25.41 18.68 31.86
N ASN A 274 -25.74 19.47 32.87
CA ASN A 274 -26.41 18.94 34.06
C ASN A 274 -27.92 18.74 33.85
N VAL A 275 -28.59 18.04 34.76
CA VAL A 275 -29.99 17.67 34.66
C VAL A 275 -30.90 18.90 34.57
N ALA A 276 -30.61 19.95 35.34
CA ALA A 276 -31.40 21.20 35.32
C ALA A 276 -31.21 21.96 34.02
N GLU A 277 -29.97 22.06 33.53
CA GLU A 277 -29.66 22.69 32.23
C GLU A 277 -30.34 21.96 31.06
N ALA A 278 -30.35 20.62 31.11
CA ALA A 278 -31.01 19.81 30.08
C ALA A 278 -32.54 20.01 30.06
N ALA A 279 -33.15 20.14 31.25
CA ALA A 279 -34.57 20.33 31.40
C ALA A 279 -35.02 21.76 31.02
N LEU A 280 -34.27 22.78 31.44
CA LEU A 280 -34.64 24.19 31.26
C LEU A 280 -34.12 24.78 29.96
N GLY A 281 -33.14 24.16 29.35
CA GLY A 281 -32.36 24.71 28.24
C GLY A 281 -31.25 25.65 28.74
N VAL A 282 -30.17 25.73 27.99
CA VAL A 282 -29.00 26.54 28.34
C VAL A 282 -28.26 26.99 27.09
N GLU A 283 -27.56 28.10 27.18
CA GLU A 283 -26.56 28.52 26.19
C GLU A 283 -25.18 28.12 26.71
N LYS A 284 -24.44 27.32 25.94
CA LYS A 284 -23.10 26.81 26.29
C LYS A 284 -22.08 27.23 25.25
N GLU A 285 -20.89 27.52 25.72
CA GLU A 285 -19.72 27.75 24.87
C GLU A 285 -19.01 26.44 24.65
N VAL A 286 -18.76 26.09 23.38
CA VAL A 286 -18.09 24.90 22.94
C VAL A 286 -16.73 25.32 22.36
N PRO A 287 -15.61 24.77 22.89
CA PRO A 287 -14.32 25.03 22.30
C PRO A 287 -14.23 24.38 20.92
N THR A 288 -13.48 24.99 20.04
CA THR A 288 -13.14 24.41 18.74
C THR A 288 -11.64 24.15 18.66
N LEU A 289 -11.22 23.25 17.80
CA LEU A 289 -9.81 22.86 17.72
C LEU A 289 -8.91 23.99 17.20
N ASP A 290 -9.47 24.99 16.51
CA ASP A 290 -8.77 26.19 16.04
C ASP A 290 -8.54 27.26 17.16
N GLY A 291 -8.95 26.95 18.38
CA GLY A 291 -8.80 27.83 19.55
C GLY A 291 -9.90 28.87 19.71
N SER A 292 -10.90 28.88 18.82
CA SER A 292 -12.10 29.72 18.99
C SER A 292 -13.14 29.00 19.84
N THR A 293 -14.16 29.74 20.29
CA THR A 293 -15.33 29.20 20.98
C THR A 293 -16.57 29.50 20.18
N GLU A 294 -17.51 28.56 20.11
CA GLU A 294 -18.78 28.68 19.44
C GLU A 294 -19.92 28.56 20.48
N LYS A 295 -20.96 29.41 20.38
CA LYS A 295 -22.10 29.34 21.26
C LYS A 295 -23.15 28.40 20.70
N ILE A 296 -23.56 27.44 21.51
CA ILE A 296 -24.64 26.50 21.18
C ILE A 296 -25.81 26.72 22.16
N LYS A 297 -26.99 26.87 21.60
CA LYS A 297 -28.23 26.89 22.37
C LYS A 297 -28.76 25.46 22.49
N VAL A 298 -28.71 24.92 23.69
CA VAL A 298 -29.31 23.63 24.05
C VAL A 298 -30.80 23.89 24.39
N PRO A 299 -31.76 23.38 23.61
CA PRO A 299 -33.16 23.54 23.87
C PRO A 299 -33.60 22.89 25.18
N GLN A 300 -34.71 23.37 25.74
CA GLN A 300 -35.32 22.71 26.89
C GLN A 300 -35.78 21.28 26.56
N GLY A 301 -35.63 20.36 27.50
CA GLY A 301 -35.99 18.96 27.33
C GLY A 301 -35.00 18.15 26.47
N THR A 302 -33.80 18.66 26.22
CA THR A 302 -32.77 17.97 25.44
C THR A 302 -32.39 16.66 26.11
N GLN A 303 -32.42 15.57 25.34
CA GLN A 303 -32.08 14.24 25.81
C GLN A 303 -30.56 13.94 25.73
N PRO A 304 -30.03 13.06 26.56
CA PRO A 304 -28.65 12.58 26.44
C PRO A 304 -28.41 12.00 25.06
N GLY A 305 -27.20 12.24 24.50
CA GLY A 305 -26.84 11.78 23.16
C GLY A 305 -27.38 12.61 22.00
N THR A 306 -28.17 13.68 22.31
CA THR A 306 -28.59 14.65 21.27
C THR A 306 -27.35 15.26 20.63
N GLU A 307 -27.33 15.31 19.30
CA GLU A 307 -26.21 15.82 18.50
C GLU A 307 -26.52 17.21 17.94
N PHE A 308 -25.60 18.15 18.19
CA PHE A 308 -25.57 19.45 17.53
C PHE A 308 -24.35 19.48 16.58
N ARG A 309 -24.54 20.12 15.41
CA ARG A 309 -23.51 20.14 14.39
C ARG A 309 -23.06 21.57 14.09
N ILE A 310 -21.75 21.81 14.25
CA ILE A 310 -21.10 23.07 13.87
C ILE A 310 -20.34 22.81 12.57
N ARG A 311 -20.83 23.41 11.49
CA ARG A 311 -20.31 23.17 10.14
C ARG A 311 -18.91 23.74 9.95
N GLY A 312 -18.04 22.96 9.25
CA GLY A 312 -16.71 23.40 8.86
C GLY A 312 -15.70 23.54 10.00
N LYS A 313 -16.00 23.02 11.21
CA LYS A 313 -15.11 23.04 12.37
C LYS A 313 -14.45 21.66 12.64
N GLY A 314 -14.58 20.74 11.70
CA GLY A 314 -13.93 19.44 11.73
C GLY A 314 -12.52 19.45 11.14
N VAL A 315 -12.05 18.28 10.70
CA VAL A 315 -10.72 18.02 10.09
C VAL A 315 -10.77 18.39 8.60
N PRO A 316 -9.74 19.06 8.07
CA PRO A 316 -9.62 19.26 6.63
C PRO A 316 -9.50 17.95 5.87
N HIS A 317 -10.09 17.88 4.68
CA HIS A 317 -9.89 16.76 3.79
C HIS A 317 -8.49 16.82 3.18
N LEU A 318 -7.80 15.67 3.07
CA LEU A 318 -6.47 15.56 2.44
C LEU A 318 -6.45 16.05 0.99
N HIS A 319 -7.56 15.87 0.27
CA HIS A 319 -7.71 16.29 -1.11
C HIS A 319 -8.85 17.28 -1.22
N GLY A 320 -8.53 18.58 -1.37
CA GLY A 320 -9.51 19.65 -1.54
C GLY A 320 -9.58 20.61 -0.37
N ASN A 321 -10.47 21.62 -0.49
CA ASN A 321 -10.59 22.71 0.49
C ASN A 321 -11.76 22.51 1.46
N ARG A 322 -12.36 21.32 1.51
CA ARG A 322 -13.48 21.05 2.42
C ARG A 322 -12.94 20.68 3.80
N ARG A 323 -13.72 21.03 4.82
CA ARG A 323 -13.54 20.56 6.19
C ARG A 323 -14.77 19.78 6.63
N GLY A 324 -14.56 18.80 7.49
CA GLY A 324 -15.63 18.14 8.21
C GLY A 324 -16.28 19.07 9.24
N ASP A 325 -17.18 18.55 10.02
CA ASP A 325 -17.96 19.27 11.00
C ASP A 325 -17.52 18.93 12.42
N LEU A 326 -17.83 19.80 13.38
CA LEU A 326 -17.72 19.48 14.80
C LEU A 326 -19.10 19.00 15.28
N ARG A 327 -19.16 17.73 15.64
CA ARG A 327 -20.35 17.08 16.21
C ARG A 327 -20.28 17.17 17.72
N VAL A 328 -21.23 17.85 18.31
CA VAL A 328 -21.32 18.11 19.76
C VAL A 328 -22.41 17.21 20.33
N LEU A 329 -22.01 16.19 21.09
CA LEU A 329 -22.93 15.26 21.73
C LEU A 329 -23.20 15.68 23.17
N VAL A 330 -24.47 15.80 23.52
CA VAL A 330 -24.88 16.12 24.88
C VAL A 330 -24.58 14.94 25.80
N ASN A 331 -23.71 15.18 26.77
CA ASN A 331 -23.36 14.23 27.84
C ASN A 331 -23.98 14.69 29.16
N LEU A 332 -25.08 14.04 29.54
CA LEU A 332 -25.77 14.37 30.76
C LEU A 332 -24.93 13.98 31.99
N GLN A 333 -24.60 14.97 32.79
CA GLN A 333 -23.92 14.79 34.05
C GLN A 333 -24.87 14.82 35.23
N VAL A 334 -24.97 13.72 35.94
CA VAL A 334 -25.70 13.63 37.21
C VAL A 334 -24.71 13.90 38.35
N PRO A 335 -24.96 14.88 39.22
CA PRO A 335 -24.05 15.16 40.33
C PRO A 335 -23.99 13.99 41.30
N GLN A 336 -22.76 13.56 41.64
CA GLN A 336 -22.54 12.47 42.60
C GLN A 336 -22.71 12.89 44.06
N ALA A 337 -22.46 14.15 44.37
CA ALA A 337 -22.64 14.72 45.67
C ALA A 337 -23.55 15.93 45.60
N LEU A 338 -24.52 16.04 46.47
CA LEU A 338 -25.48 17.10 46.55
C LEU A 338 -25.31 17.83 47.91
N ASP A 339 -25.35 19.14 47.87
CA ASP A 339 -25.54 19.94 49.06
C ASP A 339 -26.96 19.78 49.63
N PRO A 340 -27.25 20.19 50.87
CA PRO A 340 -28.58 20.03 51.47
C PRO A 340 -29.70 20.73 50.70
N GLU A 341 -29.43 21.89 50.11
CA GLU A 341 -30.41 22.65 49.33
C GLU A 341 -30.68 22.00 48.01
N GLN A 342 -29.66 21.58 47.26
CA GLN A 342 -29.78 20.83 46.02
C GLN A 342 -30.60 19.54 46.21
N ARG A 343 -30.35 18.83 47.32
CA ARG A 343 -31.10 17.61 47.65
C ARG A 343 -32.60 17.93 47.89
N ARG A 344 -32.89 18.98 48.65
CA ARG A 344 -34.26 19.40 48.92
C ARG A 344 -35.01 19.71 47.63
N LEU A 345 -34.38 20.51 46.72
CA LEU A 345 -34.95 20.87 45.44
C LEU A 345 -35.20 19.67 44.52
N LEU A 346 -34.28 18.73 44.48
CA LEU A 346 -34.43 17.52 43.69
C LEU A 346 -35.50 16.58 44.25
N GLU A 347 -35.68 16.50 45.58
CA GLU A 347 -36.76 15.75 46.22
C GLU A 347 -38.13 16.37 45.95
N GLU A 348 -38.24 17.70 45.96
CA GLU A 348 -39.45 18.40 45.58
C GLU A 348 -39.82 18.16 44.10
N LEU A 349 -38.83 18.26 43.21
CA LEU A 349 -38.99 17.96 41.77
C LEU A 349 -39.46 16.52 41.57
N ALA A 350 -38.82 15.53 42.24
CA ALA A 350 -39.21 14.14 42.14
C ALA A 350 -40.68 13.87 42.57
N ARG A 351 -41.14 14.53 43.64
CA ARG A 351 -42.53 14.46 44.06
C ARG A 351 -43.49 15.04 43.02
N SER A 352 -43.15 16.19 42.43
CA SER A 352 -43.94 16.83 41.36
C SER A 352 -44.04 15.95 40.13
N LEU A 353 -42.96 15.35 39.67
CA LEU A 353 -42.94 14.46 38.49
C LEU A 353 -43.80 13.21 38.71
N ASN A 354 -43.73 12.59 39.91
CA ASN A 354 -44.53 11.39 40.22
C ASN A 354 -46.02 11.69 40.33
N SER A 355 -46.39 12.88 40.83
CA SER A 355 -47.83 13.29 40.87
C SER A 355 -48.41 13.52 39.49
N SER A 356 -47.61 13.95 38.54
CA SER A 356 -48.04 14.18 37.13
C SER A 356 -48.25 12.87 36.37
N GLN A 357 -47.61 11.77 36.76
CA GLN A 357 -47.82 10.47 36.14
C GLN A 357 -49.07 9.74 36.64
N SER A 358 -49.51 10.01 37.87
CA SER A 358 -50.73 9.41 38.46
C SER A 358 -52.06 9.99 37.90
N GLY A 359 -52.00 11.10 37.13
CA GLY A 359 -53.17 11.76 36.58
C GLY A 359 -53.61 11.29 35.19
N ASN A 360 -52.87 10.43 34.55
CA ASN A 360 -53.10 10.04 33.15
C ASN A 360 -53.64 8.59 32.99
N ASP A 361 -53.89 7.88 34.13
CA ASP A 361 -54.36 6.47 34.10
C ASP A 361 -55.84 6.30 34.49
N SER A 362 -56.66 7.41 34.40
CA SER A 362 -58.11 7.33 34.63
C SER A 362 -58.86 7.72 33.35
N GLY A 363 -58.83 6.83 32.36
CA GLY A 363 -59.62 6.93 31.12
C GLY A 363 -60.09 5.54 30.70
N GLY A 364 -61.26 5.14 31.26
CA GLY A 364 -62.26 4.31 30.60
C GLY A 364 -61.83 2.90 30.17
N VAL A 365 -62.09 1.93 31.01
CA VAL A 365 -62.27 0.55 30.54
C VAL A 365 -63.68 0.44 29.97
N ASP A 366 -63.78 0.45 28.64
CA ASP A 366 -65.00 -0.01 27.95
C ASP A 366 -64.74 -1.47 27.55
N GLN A 367 -65.65 -2.33 28.06
CA GLN A 367 -65.71 -3.77 27.79
C GLN A 367 -66.29 -3.97 26.40
N GLY A 368 -65.47 -4.33 25.45
CA GLY A 368 -65.90 -4.82 24.15
C GLY A 368 -65.12 -6.14 23.85
N SER A 369 -65.84 -7.23 23.90
CA SER A 369 -65.44 -8.58 23.51
C SER A 369 -64.99 -8.67 22.08
N ASP A 370 -64.03 -9.54 21.84
CA ASP A 370 -63.85 -10.45 20.73
C ASP A 370 -62.43 -10.45 20.11
N ASP A 371 -61.81 -11.58 20.36
CA ASP A 371 -61.17 -12.51 19.42
C ASP A 371 -59.81 -12.19 18.75
N ASP A 372 -58.90 -13.02 19.15
CA ASP A 372 -57.86 -13.71 18.32
C ASP A 372 -56.82 -12.90 17.55
N SER A 373 -55.60 -13.00 18.06
CA SER A 373 -54.30 -12.94 17.35
C SER A 373 -53.24 -12.01 17.97
N ASP A 374 -52.69 -12.46 19.10
CA ASP A 374 -51.39 -11.87 19.52
C ASP A 374 -50.37 -12.99 19.78
N LYS A 375 -49.79 -13.48 18.68
CA LYS A 375 -48.54 -14.24 18.75
C LYS A 375 -47.38 -13.27 18.92
N GLY A 376 -46.84 -13.31 20.14
CA GLY A 376 -45.87 -12.40 20.63
C GLY A 376 -44.60 -12.31 19.77
N ILE A 377 -44.04 -11.10 19.73
CA ILE A 377 -42.80 -10.66 19.06
C ILE A 377 -41.59 -11.56 19.41
N PHE A 378 -41.64 -12.30 20.51
CA PHE A 378 -40.58 -13.23 20.94
C PHE A 378 -40.47 -14.54 20.13
N GLU A 379 -41.48 -14.96 19.41
CA GLU A 379 -41.38 -16.16 18.54
C GLU A 379 -40.78 -15.86 17.17
N ARG A 380 -40.84 -14.66 16.69
CA ARG A 380 -40.21 -14.24 15.40
C ARG A 380 -38.70 -14.12 15.44
N ILE A 381 -38.10 -13.98 16.62
CA ILE A 381 -36.64 -13.88 16.76
C ILE A 381 -35.98 -15.26 16.77
N LYS A 382 -36.75 -16.33 17.07
CA LYS A 382 -36.20 -17.69 17.12
C LYS A 382 -36.10 -18.37 15.76
N GLU A 383 -36.79 -17.87 14.75
CA GLU A 383 -36.76 -18.42 13.38
C GLU A 383 -35.69 -17.84 12.46
N VAL A 384 -34.97 -16.78 12.89
CA VAL A 384 -33.94 -16.13 12.08
C VAL A 384 -32.51 -16.50 12.52
N LEU A 385 -32.36 -17.24 13.63
CA LEU A 385 -31.06 -17.64 14.17
C LEU A 385 -30.90 -19.16 14.33
N GLY A 386 -31.63 -19.94 13.54
CA GLY A 386 -31.45 -21.39 13.44
C GLY A 386 -30.79 -21.79 12.13
#